data_2e2bd493d5492ce1ea29a968a42bd63e
#
_entry.id   2e2bd493d5492ce1ea29a968a42bd63e
#
_cell.length_a   1.000
_cell.length_b   1.000
_cell.length_c   1.000
_cell.angle_alpha   90.00
_cell.angle_beta   90.00
_cell.angle_gamma   90.00
#
_symmetry.space_group_name_H-M   'P 1'
#
loop_
_entity.id
_entity.type
_entity.pdbx_description
1 polymer ?
#
loop_
_entity_poly.entity_id
_entity_poly.type
_entity_poly.pdbx_seq_one_letter_code
_entity_poly.pdbx_strand_id
1 'polypeptide(L)'
;MRRVMLSAAFVCFALGASNGSAAAQTFPYDHIHLNVPDPAAAATWYEKYFGARRLAEGPDRLMFGSSRFIFTKKADAKPSAGSAVDHVGFSFADLDTKMKEFAAADIKIVTPPREVPGLFKLAFVEDPWGTRIEVVQDPELLGLHHIHLRGPDPDEVFSWLLAKFGGERTKLKGRIDAVKYSAAGFNDMWILVQRGDAEPSEDHAIDHVGWRSTGALSKTIDDLRAKSVTIITEPRPLSLPNGPSVNFAYVAGPAGVKIEIAERPGLKPGD
;
A
#
# COMPACT_ATOMS: atom_id res chain seq x y z
N MET A 1 -5.95 54.30 65.71
CA MET A 1 -6.75 53.49 64.78
C MET A 1 -5.97 53.44 63.51
N ARG A 2 -5.26 52.27 63.21
CA ARG A 2 -4.52 52.05 62.00
C ARG A 2 -5.36 51.06 61.12
N ARG A 3 -5.78 51.53 59.96
CA ARG A 3 -6.46 50.66 58.94
C ARG A 3 -5.42 49.91 58.14
N VAL A 4 -5.51 48.57 58.19
CA VAL A 4 -4.72 47.65 57.34
C VAL A 4 -5.51 47.43 56.08
N MET A 5 -4.95 47.83 54.91
CA MET A 5 -5.46 47.45 53.63
C MET A 5 -4.88 46.10 53.21
N LEU A 6 -5.76 45.12 53.00
CA LEU A 6 -5.41 43.85 52.37
C LEU A 6 -5.50 44.01 50.84
N SER A 7 -4.38 43.90 50.14
CA SER A 7 -4.35 43.78 48.68
C SER A 7 -4.52 42.32 48.28
N ALA A 8 -5.61 42.00 47.60
CA ALA A 8 -5.81 40.68 47.00
C ALA A 8 -5.11 40.65 45.62
N ALA A 9 -4.09 39.84 45.49
CA ALA A 9 -3.44 39.56 44.22
C ALA A 9 -4.26 38.49 43.45
N PHE A 10 -4.84 38.88 42.35
CA PHE A 10 -5.47 37.94 41.41
C PHE A 10 -4.38 37.27 40.53
N VAL A 11 -4.14 35.99 40.76
CA VAL A 11 -3.28 35.18 39.91
C VAL A 11 -4.15 34.64 38.75
N CYS A 12 -4.02 35.23 37.58
CA CYS A 12 -4.60 34.67 36.33
C CYS A 12 -3.77 33.45 35.93
N PHE A 13 -4.30 32.24 36.13
CA PHE A 13 -3.81 31.04 35.49
C PHE A 13 -4.22 31.06 33.99
N ALA A 14 -3.28 31.35 33.09
CA ALA A 14 -3.45 31.15 31.70
C ALA A 14 -3.37 29.64 31.42
N LEU A 15 -4.53 29.01 31.16
CA LEU A 15 -4.61 27.66 30.62
C LEU A 15 -4.08 27.72 29.18
N GLY A 16 -2.82 27.39 29.01
CA GLY A 16 -2.24 27.14 27.70
C GLY A 16 -2.91 25.91 27.08
N ALA A 17 -3.82 26.12 26.14
CA ALA A 17 -4.31 25.06 25.27
C ALA A 17 -3.14 24.57 24.42
N SER A 18 -2.52 23.46 24.79
CA SER A 18 -1.61 22.73 23.92
C SER A 18 -2.43 22.18 22.76
N ASN A 19 -2.39 22.83 21.61
CA ASN A 19 -2.82 22.24 20.34
C ASN A 19 -1.85 21.12 19.99
N GLY A 20 -1.96 19.98 20.67
CA GLY A 20 -1.39 18.74 20.23
C GLY A 20 -2.08 18.38 18.92
N SER A 21 -1.39 18.56 17.79
CA SER A 21 -1.84 17.98 16.52
C SER A 21 -2.05 16.50 16.76
N ALA A 22 -3.30 16.05 16.79
CA ALA A 22 -3.59 14.62 16.85
C ALA A 22 -2.90 13.99 15.64
N ALA A 23 -2.03 13.00 15.89
CA ALA A 23 -1.40 12.26 14.83
C ALA A 23 -2.48 11.75 13.88
N ALA A 24 -2.27 11.90 12.57
CA ALA A 24 -3.24 11.44 11.59
C ALA A 24 -3.49 9.94 11.81
N GLN A 25 -4.76 9.54 11.81
CA GLN A 25 -5.14 8.14 11.95
C GLN A 25 -4.50 7.33 10.82
N THR A 26 -3.77 6.26 11.18
CA THR A 26 -3.15 5.37 10.20
C THR A 26 -4.19 4.43 9.61
N PHE A 27 -4.34 4.47 8.29
CA PHE A 27 -5.16 3.52 7.55
C PHE A 27 -4.37 2.22 7.32
N PRO A 28 -4.92 1.04 7.63
CA PRO A 28 -4.28 -0.22 7.27
C PRO A 28 -4.14 -0.36 5.75
N TYR A 29 -3.00 -0.86 5.27
CA TYR A 29 -2.88 -1.28 3.87
C TYR A 29 -3.75 -2.52 3.65
N ASP A 30 -4.55 -2.55 2.58
CA ASP A 30 -5.55 -3.60 2.37
C ASP A 30 -5.25 -4.49 1.15
N HIS A 31 -4.94 -3.89 -0.01
CA HIS A 31 -4.82 -4.65 -1.24
C HIS A 31 -4.05 -3.95 -2.36
N ILE A 32 -3.78 -4.74 -3.41
CA ILE A 32 -3.32 -4.29 -4.72
C ILE A 32 -4.19 -4.92 -5.81
N HIS A 33 -4.53 -4.15 -6.84
CA HIS A 33 -5.23 -4.63 -8.04
C HIS A 33 -4.29 -4.77 -9.21
N LEU A 34 -4.31 -5.94 -9.84
CA LEU A 34 -3.56 -6.23 -11.05
C LEU A 34 -4.51 -6.46 -12.22
N ASN A 35 -4.24 -5.80 -13.33
CA ASN A 35 -4.94 -5.99 -14.59
C ASN A 35 -4.31 -7.13 -15.36
N VAL A 36 -5.09 -8.15 -15.69
CA VAL A 36 -4.63 -9.36 -16.39
C VAL A 36 -5.70 -9.86 -17.39
N PRO A 37 -5.32 -10.52 -18.49
CA PRO A 37 -6.31 -11.10 -19.42
C PRO A 37 -7.17 -12.20 -18.80
N ASP A 38 -6.57 -13.02 -17.92
CA ASP A 38 -7.22 -14.15 -17.25
C ASP A 38 -6.92 -14.14 -15.73
N PRO A 39 -7.84 -13.61 -14.90
CA PRO A 39 -7.69 -13.55 -13.45
C PRO A 39 -7.46 -14.90 -12.78
N ALA A 40 -8.08 -15.98 -13.25
CA ALA A 40 -7.92 -17.30 -12.65
C ALA A 40 -6.54 -17.90 -12.92
N ALA A 41 -6.03 -17.71 -14.14
CA ALA A 41 -4.67 -18.10 -14.52
C ALA A 41 -3.64 -17.31 -13.72
N ALA A 42 -3.83 -16.00 -13.55
CA ALA A 42 -2.97 -15.15 -12.74
C ALA A 42 -2.95 -15.58 -11.28
N ALA A 43 -4.12 -15.82 -10.68
CA ALA A 43 -4.19 -16.31 -9.31
C ALA A 43 -3.44 -17.65 -9.15
N THR A 44 -3.55 -18.57 -10.10
CA THR A 44 -2.82 -19.85 -10.08
C THR A 44 -1.31 -19.65 -10.16
N TRP A 45 -0.86 -18.70 -10.98
CA TRP A 45 0.55 -18.37 -11.15
C TRP A 45 1.15 -17.79 -9.86
N TYR A 46 0.49 -16.79 -9.26
CA TYR A 46 0.96 -16.17 -8.02
C TYR A 46 0.90 -17.12 -6.81
N GLU A 47 -0.11 -17.99 -6.73
CA GLU A 47 -0.17 -19.05 -5.73
C GLU A 47 1.04 -20.00 -5.84
N LYS A 48 1.34 -20.46 -7.06
CA LYS A 48 2.44 -21.37 -7.32
C LYS A 48 3.80 -20.78 -7.02
N TYR A 49 4.08 -19.59 -7.51
CA TYR A 49 5.44 -19.03 -7.50
C TYR A 49 5.71 -18.10 -6.30
N PHE A 50 4.70 -17.52 -5.69
CA PHE A 50 4.84 -16.56 -4.59
C PHE A 50 4.19 -17.04 -3.28
N GLY A 51 3.55 -18.19 -3.27
CA GLY A 51 3.02 -18.80 -2.04
C GLY A 51 1.78 -18.09 -1.48
N ALA A 52 0.96 -17.50 -2.35
CA ALA A 52 -0.30 -16.89 -1.95
C ALA A 52 -1.32 -17.91 -1.45
N ARG A 53 -2.23 -17.49 -0.58
CA ARG A 53 -3.41 -18.26 -0.18
C ARG A 53 -4.63 -17.79 -0.97
N ARG A 54 -5.39 -18.73 -1.57
CA ARG A 54 -6.66 -18.39 -2.22
C ARG A 54 -7.69 -17.93 -1.21
N LEU A 55 -8.49 -16.94 -1.62
CA LEU A 55 -9.63 -16.49 -0.86
C LEU A 55 -10.93 -17.15 -1.36
N ALA A 56 -11.84 -17.45 -0.45
CA ALA A 56 -13.16 -17.97 -0.80
C ALA A 56 -14.05 -16.92 -1.52
N GLU A 57 -13.68 -15.65 -1.40
CA GLU A 57 -14.41 -14.52 -1.99
C GLU A 57 -14.57 -14.60 -3.52
N GLY A 58 -13.60 -15.26 -4.20
CA GLY A 58 -13.62 -15.42 -5.66
C GLY A 58 -12.33 -16.07 -6.19
N PRO A 59 -12.37 -16.59 -7.42
CA PRO A 59 -11.22 -17.24 -8.06
C PRO A 59 -10.10 -16.24 -8.45
N ASP A 60 -10.41 -14.98 -8.44
CA ASP A 60 -9.58 -13.83 -8.80
C ASP A 60 -8.90 -13.15 -7.59
N ARG A 61 -8.90 -13.82 -6.42
CA ARG A 61 -8.47 -13.20 -5.16
C ARG A 61 -7.50 -14.08 -4.40
N LEU A 62 -6.37 -13.49 -4.03
CA LEU A 62 -5.35 -14.10 -3.21
C LEU A 62 -5.06 -13.27 -1.96
N MET A 63 -4.41 -13.90 -0.99
CA MET A 63 -3.92 -13.26 0.23
C MET A 63 -2.43 -13.53 0.42
N PHE A 64 -1.68 -12.48 0.67
CA PHE A 64 -0.30 -12.50 1.16
C PHE A 64 -0.26 -11.86 2.54
N GLY A 65 -0.11 -12.69 3.58
CA GLY A 65 -0.27 -12.20 4.96
C GLY A 65 -1.66 -11.62 5.19
N SER A 66 -1.76 -10.31 5.36
CA SER A 66 -3.02 -9.56 5.51
C SER A 66 -3.39 -8.70 4.30
N SER A 67 -2.61 -8.76 3.21
CA SER A 67 -2.82 -7.95 2.01
C SER A 67 -3.38 -8.78 0.88
N ARG A 68 -4.44 -8.29 0.23
CA ARG A 68 -5.06 -8.96 -0.91
C ARG A 68 -4.36 -8.61 -2.21
N PHE A 69 -4.20 -9.59 -3.09
CA PHE A 69 -4.03 -9.41 -4.52
C PHE A 69 -5.35 -9.72 -5.21
N ILE A 70 -5.84 -8.76 -5.97
CA ILE A 70 -7.12 -8.85 -6.68
C ILE A 70 -6.82 -8.69 -8.18
N PHE A 71 -7.24 -9.65 -8.97
CA PHE A 71 -7.00 -9.65 -10.41
C PHE A 71 -8.24 -9.18 -11.15
N THR A 72 -8.09 -8.12 -11.94
CA THR A 72 -9.16 -7.56 -12.78
C THR A 72 -8.93 -7.97 -14.22
N LYS A 73 -9.99 -8.42 -14.90
CA LYS A 73 -9.89 -8.80 -16.30
C LYS A 73 -9.70 -7.59 -17.19
N LYS A 74 -8.50 -7.46 -17.77
CA LYS A 74 -8.12 -6.44 -18.75
C LYS A 74 -6.99 -6.98 -19.62
N ALA A 75 -7.27 -7.11 -20.94
CA ALA A 75 -6.34 -7.77 -21.86
C ALA A 75 -5.24 -6.85 -22.39
N ASP A 76 -5.46 -5.54 -22.35
CA ASP A 76 -4.63 -4.50 -22.96
C ASP A 76 -3.93 -3.62 -21.92
N ALA A 77 -3.71 -4.15 -20.71
CA ALA A 77 -2.97 -3.43 -19.68
C ALA A 77 -1.52 -3.17 -20.12
N LYS A 78 -1.06 -1.96 -19.89
CA LYS A 78 0.36 -1.61 -20.11
C LYS A 78 1.23 -2.23 -19.00
N PRO A 79 2.52 -2.52 -19.24
CA PRO A 79 3.43 -2.92 -18.16
C PRO A 79 3.46 -1.93 -17.00
N SER A 80 3.64 -2.42 -15.76
CA SER A 80 3.68 -1.54 -14.58
C SER A 80 4.95 -0.70 -14.47
N ALA A 81 6.05 -1.16 -15.06
CA ALA A 81 7.33 -0.45 -15.05
C ALA A 81 7.20 0.95 -15.68
N GLY A 82 7.52 2.00 -14.91
CA GLY A 82 7.41 3.40 -15.34
C GLY A 82 6.08 4.05 -15.02
N SER A 83 5.09 3.31 -14.50
CA SER A 83 3.84 3.89 -13.98
C SER A 83 4.02 4.40 -12.55
N ALA A 84 3.02 5.12 -12.04
CA ALA A 84 3.01 5.66 -10.67
C ALA A 84 3.03 4.56 -9.59
N VAL A 85 2.59 3.32 -9.91
CA VAL A 85 2.84 2.11 -9.11
C VAL A 85 3.76 1.21 -9.92
N ASP A 86 5.07 1.43 -9.78
CA ASP A 86 6.08 0.83 -10.66
C ASP A 86 6.24 -0.67 -10.47
N HIS A 87 6.31 -1.12 -9.24
CA HIS A 87 6.47 -2.54 -8.92
C HIS A 87 6.05 -2.91 -7.50
N VAL A 88 5.93 -4.21 -7.29
CA VAL A 88 5.71 -4.83 -5.99
C VAL A 88 6.94 -5.65 -5.60
N GLY A 89 7.30 -5.64 -4.32
CA GLY A 89 8.42 -6.39 -3.78
C GLY A 89 8.00 -7.63 -3.01
N PHE A 90 8.72 -8.73 -3.22
CA PHE A 90 8.59 -9.97 -2.45
C PHE A 90 9.93 -10.41 -1.89
N SER A 91 9.92 -10.90 -0.65
CA SER A 91 11.12 -11.43 -0.02
C SER A 91 11.07 -12.95 0.15
N PHE A 92 12.19 -13.58 -0.12
CA PHE A 92 12.42 -15.01 0.02
C PHE A 92 13.60 -15.27 0.96
N ALA A 93 13.57 -16.40 1.69
CA ALA A 93 14.66 -16.79 2.56
C ALA A 93 15.95 -17.17 1.80
N ASP A 94 15.79 -17.72 0.58
CA ASP A 94 16.89 -18.09 -0.33
C ASP A 94 16.53 -17.61 -1.75
N LEU A 95 17.07 -16.45 -2.13
CA LEU A 95 16.82 -15.87 -3.43
C LEU A 95 17.51 -16.65 -4.56
N ASP A 96 18.67 -17.26 -4.31
CA ASP A 96 19.38 -18.00 -5.35
C ASP A 96 18.61 -19.26 -5.76
N THR A 97 18.05 -19.98 -4.79
CA THR A 97 17.17 -21.12 -5.07
C THR A 97 15.90 -20.65 -5.79
N LYS A 98 15.32 -19.55 -5.36
CA LYS A 98 14.10 -18.99 -5.99
C LYS A 98 14.34 -18.55 -7.42
N MET A 99 15.46 -17.93 -7.71
CA MET A 99 15.82 -17.53 -9.08
C MET A 99 16.07 -18.71 -10.01
N LYS A 100 16.59 -19.82 -9.51
CA LYS A 100 16.70 -21.09 -10.29
C LYS A 100 15.32 -21.65 -10.62
N GLU A 101 14.38 -21.61 -9.66
CA GLU A 101 12.98 -21.99 -9.90
C GLU A 101 12.33 -21.12 -10.99
N PHE A 102 12.51 -19.80 -10.91
CA PHE A 102 12.00 -18.87 -11.90
C PHE A 102 12.58 -19.12 -13.29
N ALA A 103 13.89 -19.33 -13.38
CA ALA A 103 14.55 -19.64 -14.67
C ALA A 103 14.05 -20.96 -15.27
N ALA A 104 13.86 -22.00 -14.43
CA ALA A 104 13.33 -23.29 -14.87
C ALA A 104 11.86 -23.23 -15.33
N ALA A 105 11.14 -22.18 -14.91
CA ALA A 105 9.74 -21.91 -15.30
C ALA A 105 9.60 -20.88 -16.40
N ASP A 106 10.70 -20.49 -17.08
CA ASP A 106 10.75 -19.46 -18.12
C ASP A 106 10.16 -18.10 -17.67
N ILE A 107 10.21 -17.79 -16.36
CA ILE A 107 9.79 -16.48 -15.87
C ILE A 107 10.83 -15.43 -16.32
N LYS A 108 10.35 -14.34 -16.89
CA LYS A 108 11.19 -13.29 -17.44
C LYS A 108 12.03 -12.62 -16.36
N ILE A 109 13.35 -12.85 -16.38
CA ILE A 109 14.33 -12.19 -15.52
C ILE A 109 14.70 -10.85 -16.15
N VAL A 110 14.28 -9.74 -15.53
CA VAL A 110 14.55 -8.37 -15.99
C VAL A 110 15.94 -7.90 -15.55
N THR A 111 16.28 -8.22 -14.29
CA THR A 111 17.61 -7.92 -13.72
C THR A 111 18.07 -9.13 -12.93
N PRO A 112 19.26 -9.70 -13.23
CA PRO A 112 19.77 -10.85 -12.48
C PRO A 112 20.08 -10.49 -11.02
N PRO A 113 20.20 -11.51 -10.13
CA PRO A 113 20.53 -11.30 -8.73
C PRO A 113 21.83 -10.52 -8.54
N ARG A 114 21.79 -9.53 -7.66
CA ARG A 114 22.96 -8.76 -7.25
C ARG A 114 22.89 -8.41 -5.77
N GLU A 115 24.02 -8.38 -5.11
CA GLU A 115 24.14 -7.84 -3.76
C GLU A 115 24.05 -6.31 -3.77
N VAL A 116 23.29 -5.76 -2.81
CA VAL A 116 23.29 -4.33 -2.53
C VAL A 116 23.93 -4.12 -1.15
N PRO A 117 25.15 -3.59 -1.08
CA PRO A 117 25.88 -3.48 0.18
C PRO A 117 25.07 -2.75 1.26
N GLY A 118 24.87 -3.40 2.41
CA GLY A 118 24.14 -2.86 3.55
C GLY A 118 22.62 -2.87 3.40
N LEU A 119 22.08 -3.57 2.39
CA LEU A 119 20.66 -3.85 2.24
C LEU A 119 20.45 -5.38 2.15
N PHE A 120 20.20 -5.87 0.95
CA PHE A 120 19.91 -7.28 0.69
C PHE A 120 20.30 -7.62 -0.76
N LYS A 121 20.39 -8.90 -1.06
CA LYS A 121 20.44 -9.37 -2.44
C LYS A 121 19.07 -9.13 -3.08
N LEU A 122 19.05 -8.64 -4.32
CA LEU A 122 17.82 -8.39 -5.06
C LEU A 122 17.96 -8.76 -6.54
N ALA A 123 16.82 -9.02 -7.17
CA ALA A 123 16.64 -9.19 -8.61
C ALA A 123 15.31 -8.60 -9.04
N PHE A 124 15.10 -8.43 -10.34
CA PHE A 124 13.79 -8.09 -10.89
C PHE A 124 13.34 -9.17 -11.86
N VAL A 125 12.08 -9.56 -11.71
CA VAL A 125 11.37 -10.42 -12.65
C VAL A 125 10.11 -9.71 -13.15
N GLU A 126 9.49 -10.25 -14.19
CA GLU A 126 8.22 -9.77 -14.70
C GLU A 126 7.27 -10.96 -14.85
N ASP A 127 6.03 -10.77 -14.41
CA ASP A 127 5.00 -11.77 -14.61
C ASP A 127 4.58 -11.84 -16.11
N PRO A 128 3.81 -12.86 -16.54
CA PRO A 128 3.40 -12.97 -17.94
C PRO A 128 2.54 -11.82 -18.47
N TRP A 129 2.07 -10.93 -17.59
CA TRP A 129 1.10 -9.86 -17.90
C TRP A 129 1.67 -8.46 -17.74
N GLY A 130 2.99 -8.34 -17.47
CA GLY A 130 3.68 -7.06 -17.42
C GLY A 130 3.79 -6.44 -16.03
N THR A 131 3.47 -7.19 -14.98
CA THR A 131 3.75 -6.75 -13.61
C THR A 131 5.24 -6.90 -13.32
N ARG A 132 5.92 -5.79 -13.07
CA ARG A 132 7.30 -5.79 -12.58
C ARG A 132 7.33 -6.18 -11.10
N ILE A 133 8.20 -7.10 -10.75
CA ILE A 133 8.33 -7.65 -9.39
C ILE A 133 9.77 -7.57 -8.96
N GLU A 134 10.05 -6.87 -7.87
CA GLU A 134 11.33 -6.93 -7.18
C GLU A 134 11.33 -8.15 -6.25
N VAL A 135 12.34 -9.00 -6.36
CA VAL A 135 12.52 -10.14 -5.47
C VAL A 135 13.80 -9.94 -4.66
N VAL A 136 13.66 -10.03 -3.34
CA VAL A 136 14.74 -9.72 -2.40
C VAL A 136 15.00 -10.88 -1.45
N GLN A 137 16.19 -10.91 -0.85
CA GLN A 137 16.50 -11.80 0.26
C GLN A 137 16.58 -11.00 1.55
N ASP A 138 15.45 -10.81 2.17
CA ASP A 138 15.32 -10.17 3.50
C ASP A 138 14.65 -11.15 4.46
N PRO A 139 15.41 -11.90 5.28
CA PRO A 139 14.85 -12.92 6.17
C PRO A 139 13.99 -12.33 7.31
N GLU A 140 14.06 -11.03 7.56
CA GLU A 140 13.27 -10.38 8.59
C GLU A 140 11.86 -10.03 8.11
N LEU A 141 11.65 -9.91 6.78
CA LEU A 141 10.39 -9.48 6.17
C LEU A 141 10.00 -10.41 5.02
N LEU A 142 9.73 -11.69 5.30
CA LEU A 142 9.38 -12.68 4.28
C LEU A 142 7.98 -12.45 3.68
N GLY A 143 7.81 -12.83 2.41
CA GLY A 143 6.56 -12.72 1.65
C GLY A 143 6.41 -11.36 0.97
N LEU A 144 5.19 -10.81 0.95
CA LEU A 144 4.93 -9.48 0.39
C LEU A 144 5.69 -8.44 1.22
N HIS A 145 6.62 -7.74 0.58
CA HIS A 145 7.65 -6.96 1.25
C HIS A 145 7.40 -5.46 1.19
N HIS A 146 7.13 -4.93 -0.02
CA HIS A 146 6.89 -3.51 -0.22
C HIS A 146 6.11 -3.22 -1.50
N ILE A 147 5.59 -2.00 -1.61
CA ILE A 147 5.10 -1.40 -2.85
C ILE A 147 6.05 -0.25 -3.20
N HIS A 148 6.47 -0.19 -4.44
CA HIS A 148 7.33 0.87 -4.94
C HIS A 148 6.57 1.80 -5.87
N LEU A 149 6.36 3.02 -5.41
CA LEU A 149 5.78 4.09 -6.20
C LEU A 149 6.87 4.82 -7.00
N ARG A 150 6.42 5.57 -7.99
CA ARG A 150 7.29 6.43 -8.80
C ARG A 150 6.68 7.82 -8.90
N GLY A 151 7.50 8.85 -8.77
CA GLY A 151 7.05 10.23 -8.90
C GLY A 151 8.21 11.21 -9.03
N PRO A 152 7.96 12.41 -9.56
CA PRO A 152 9.01 13.41 -9.81
C PRO A 152 9.66 13.91 -8.50
N ASP A 153 8.88 13.97 -7.42
CA ASP A 153 9.36 14.34 -6.08
C ASP A 153 8.92 13.33 -5.02
N PRO A 154 9.81 12.42 -4.58
CA PRO A 154 9.51 11.46 -3.53
C PRO A 154 9.06 12.07 -2.20
N ASP A 155 9.60 13.23 -1.81
CA ASP A 155 9.25 13.85 -0.53
C ASP A 155 7.83 14.44 -0.55
N GLU A 156 7.37 14.95 -1.68
CA GLU A 156 5.96 15.35 -1.87
C GLU A 156 5.05 14.12 -1.78
N VAL A 157 5.40 13.00 -2.41
CA VAL A 157 4.63 11.75 -2.35
C VAL A 157 4.52 11.25 -0.91
N PHE A 158 5.62 11.19 -0.18
CA PHE A 158 5.63 10.78 1.23
C PHE A 158 4.82 11.73 2.11
N SER A 159 4.97 13.03 1.92
CA SER A 159 4.23 14.06 2.68
C SER A 159 2.72 13.93 2.45
N TRP A 160 2.32 13.69 1.21
CA TRP A 160 0.93 13.46 0.85
C TRP A 160 0.36 12.23 1.55
N LEU A 161 1.07 11.09 1.48
CA LEU A 161 0.67 9.83 2.11
C LEU A 161 0.48 10.00 3.63
N LEU A 162 1.46 10.60 4.31
CA LEU A 162 1.41 10.85 5.75
C LEU A 162 0.23 11.76 6.14
N ALA A 163 0.00 12.83 5.38
CA ALA A 163 -1.07 13.80 5.67
C ALA A 163 -2.48 13.21 5.47
N LYS A 164 -2.64 12.27 4.51
CA LYS A 164 -3.96 11.74 4.13
C LYS A 164 -4.26 10.39 4.77
N PHE A 165 -3.26 9.49 4.85
CA PHE A 165 -3.44 8.10 5.31
C PHE A 165 -2.65 7.76 6.57
N GLY A 166 -1.88 8.71 7.11
CA GLY A 166 -1.02 8.44 8.27
C GLY A 166 0.16 7.55 7.90
N GLY A 167 0.52 6.66 8.82
CA GLY A 167 1.74 5.86 8.70
C GLY A 167 2.93 6.51 9.40
N GLU A 168 4.09 5.88 9.30
CA GLU A 168 5.34 6.33 9.93
C GLU A 168 6.39 6.62 8.85
N ARG A 169 6.89 7.87 8.80
CA ARG A 169 8.06 8.19 7.98
C ARG A 169 9.29 7.54 8.59
N THR A 170 9.92 6.64 7.86
CA THR A 170 11.03 5.84 8.36
C THR A 170 11.97 5.43 7.22
N LYS A 171 12.91 4.52 7.52
CA LYS A 171 13.83 3.97 6.52
C LYS A 171 13.82 2.45 6.57
N LEU A 172 13.48 1.81 5.46
CA LEU A 172 13.66 0.37 5.29
C LEU A 172 15.14 0.03 5.43
N LYS A 173 15.46 -0.91 6.33
CA LYS A 173 16.86 -1.27 6.70
C LYS A 173 17.72 -0.07 7.11
N GLY A 174 17.12 0.99 7.63
CA GLY A 174 17.84 2.21 8.01
C GLY A 174 18.40 3.02 6.83
N ARG A 175 18.08 2.67 5.57
CA ARG A 175 18.68 3.25 4.36
C ARG A 175 17.72 3.81 3.36
N ILE A 176 16.67 3.07 3.00
CA ILE A 176 15.72 3.48 1.96
C ILE A 176 14.56 4.23 2.59
N ASP A 177 14.37 5.48 2.20
CA ASP A 177 13.25 6.29 2.68
C ASP A 177 11.91 5.63 2.36
N ALA A 178 11.02 5.60 3.34
CA ALA A 178 9.74 4.91 3.26
C ALA A 178 8.67 5.56 4.13
N VAL A 179 7.41 5.26 3.83
CA VAL A 179 6.31 5.30 4.79
C VAL A 179 5.93 3.87 5.12
N LYS A 180 5.95 3.53 6.42
CA LYS A 180 5.50 2.25 6.92
C LYS A 180 4.08 2.36 7.47
N TYR A 181 3.23 1.45 7.02
CA TYR A 181 1.87 1.28 7.53
C TYR A 181 1.82 0.07 8.44
N SER A 182 1.64 0.32 9.73
CA SER A 182 1.48 -0.72 10.76
C SER A 182 0.11 -0.55 11.40
N ALA A 183 -0.67 -1.60 11.47
CA ALA A 183 -1.97 -1.60 12.14
C ALA A 183 -2.19 -2.94 12.83
N ALA A 184 -2.93 -2.92 13.95
CA ALA A 184 -3.18 -4.13 14.73
C ALA A 184 -3.86 -5.22 13.90
N GLY A 185 -3.24 -6.39 13.84
CA GLY A 185 -3.72 -7.54 13.06
C GLY A 185 -3.36 -7.53 11.57
N PHE A 186 -2.73 -6.47 11.07
CA PHE A 186 -2.20 -6.39 9.70
C PHE A 186 -0.69 -6.59 9.69
N ASN A 187 -0.18 -7.16 8.60
CA ASN A 187 1.25 -7.12 8.34
C ASN A 187 1.69 -5.70 8.03
N ASP A 188 2.91 -5.36 8.43
CA ASP A 188 3.52 -4.10 8.05
C ASP A 188 3.65 -4.00 6.53
N MET A 189 3.28 -2.84 5.98
CA MET A 189 3.48 -2.55 4.57
C MET A 189 4.40 -1.34 4.42
N TRP A 190 5.43 -1.53 3.61
CA TRP A 190 6.40 -0.49 3.28
C TRP A 190 6.07 0.12 1.92
N ILE A 191 5.88 1.43 1.88
CA ILE A 191 5.72 2.19 0.64
C ILE A 191 7.02 2.94 0.39
N LEU A 192 7.70 2.56 -0.68
CA LEU A 192 8.92 3.19 -1.17
C LEU A 192 8.58 4.10 -2.35
N VAL A 193 9.42 5.09 -2.62
CA VAL A 193 9.21 5.99 -3.76
C VAL A 193 10.53 6.24 -4.46
N GLN A 194 10.58 5.93 -5.75
CA GLN A 194 11.71 6.30 -6.61
C GLN A 194 11.43 7.59 -7.37
N ARG A 195 12.45 8.41 -7.53
CA ARG A 195 12.36 9.63 -8.34
C ARG A 195 12.28 9.30 -9.82
N GLY A 196 11.37 9.94 -10.53
CA GLY A 196 11.25 9.86 -11.99
C GLY A 196 9.86 10.27 -12.45
N ASP A 197 9.76 10.62 -13.73
CA ASP A 197 8.47 10.82 -14.37
C ASP A 197 7.68 9.50 -14.35
N ALA A 198 6.38 9.58 -14.17
CA ALA A 198 5.51 8.42 -14.10
C ALA A 198 4.24 8.63 -14.94
N GLU A 199 3.83 7.59 -15.65
CA GLU A 199 2.45 7.53 -16.18
C GLU A 199 1.48 7.24 -15.02
N PRO A 200 0.22 7.71 -15.07
CA PRO A 200 -0.80 7.31 -14.10
C PRO A 200 -0.89 5.79 -13.98
N SER A 201 -1.15 5.26 -12.78
CA SER A 201 -1.20 3.80 -12.58
C SER A 201 -2.40 3.13 -13.23
N GLU A 202 -3.48 3.86 -13.46
CA GLU A 202 -4.67 3.36 -14.14
C GLU A 202 -4.32 2.79 -15.51
N ASP A 203 -4.93 1.66 -15.88
CA ASP A 203 -4.70 0.93 -17.11
C ASP A 203 -3.33 0.23 -17.24
N HIS A 204 -2.49 0.27 -16.22
CA HIS A 204 -1.25 -0.52 -16.16
C HIS A 204 -1.48 -1.88 -15.48
N ALA A 205 -0.51 -2.77 -15.58
CA ALA A 205 -0.55 -4.10 -14.95
C ALA A 205 -0.75 -4.02 -13.43
N ILE A 206 -0.23 -2.99 -12.77
CA ILE A 206 -0.65 -2.59 -11.43
C ILE A 206 -1.54 -1.36 -11.57
N ASP A 207 -2.86 -1.56 -11.46
CA ASP A 207 -3.84 -0.49 -11.66
C ASP A 207 -3.92 0.46 -10.48
N HIS A 208 -4.04 -0.09 -9.27
CA HIS A 208 -4.15 0.70 -8.07
C HIS A 208 -3.77 -0.08 -6.81
N VAL A 209 -3.58 0.67 -5.74
CA VAL A 209 -3.33 0.18 -4.38
C VAL A 209 -4.47 0.62 -3.47
N GLY A 210 -4.72 -0.13 -2.39
CA GLY A 210 -5.87 0.14 -1.54
C GLY A 210 -5.55 0.15 -0.06
N TRP A 211 -6.23 1.05 0.65
CA TRP A 211 -6.23 1.11 2.11
C TRP A 211 -7.61 0.78 2.65
N ARG A 212 -7.65 0.20 3.85
CA ARG A 212 -8.90 -0.09 4.54
C ARG A 212 -9.37 1.12 5.31
N SER A 213 -10.64 1.50 5.12
CA SER A 213 -11.31 2.45 5.99
C SER A 213 -11.40 1.90 7.42
N THR A 214 -11.14 2.75 8.41
CA THR A 214 -11.21 2.40 9.84
C THR A 214 -12.58 2.71 10.47
N GLY A 215 -13.52 3.20 9.67
CA GLY A 215 -14.89 3.51 10.03
C GLY A 215 -15.79 3.51 8.81
N ALA A 216 -16.95 4.17 8.87
CA ALA A 216 -17.86 4.31 7.74
C ALA A 216 -17.15 4.96 6.55
N LEU A 217 -17.22 4.32 5.37
CA LEU A 217 -16.53 4.79 4.17
C LEU A 217 -16.96 6.19 3.76
N SER A 218 -18.27 6.50 3.87
CA SER A 218 -18.79 7.84 3.55
C SER A 218 -18.09 8.93 4.36
N LYS A 219 -17.97 8.73 5.69
CA LYS A 219 -17.25 9.68 6.54
C LYS A 219 -15.77 9.79 6.16
N THR A 220 -15.12 8.67 5.87
CA THR A 220 -13.72 8.65 5.43
C THR A 220 -13.52 9.48 4.16
N ILE A 221 -14.42 9.33 3.19
CA ILE A 221 -14.36 10.08 1.92
C ILE A 221 -14.65 11.57 2.15
N ASP A 222 -15.58 11.93 3.02
CA ASP A 222 -15.81 13.34 3.38
C ASP A 222 -14.60 13.96 4.07
N ASP A 223 -13.93 13.24 4.97
CA ASP A 223 -12.70 13.69 5.62
C ASP A 223 -11.54 13.87 4.60
N LEU A 224 -11.42 12.97 3.62
CA LEU A 224 -10.43 13.10 2.54
C LEU A 224 -10.76 14.29 1.62
N ARG A 225 -12.02 14.49 1.27
CA ARG A 225 -12.49 15.64 0.49
C ARG A 225 -12.18 16.96 1.20
N ALA A 226 -12.43 17.03 2.51
CA ALA A 226 -12.09 18.20 3.33
C ALA A 226 -10.57 18.47 3.38
N LYS A 227 -9.75 17.43 3.16
CA LYS A 227 -8.29 17.54 3.00
C LYS A 227 -7.86 17.79 1.54
N SER A 228 -8.77 18.19 0.65
CA SER A 228 -8.52 18.47 -0.76
C SER A 228 -8.04 17.26 -1.57
N VAL A 229 -8.47 16.06 -1.23
CA VAL A 229 -8.26 14.86 -2.06
C VAL A 229 -9.36 14.82 -3.12
N THR A 230 -8.99 14.63 -4.38
CA THR A 230 -9.95 14.45 -5.47
C THR A 230 -10.60 13.08 -5.39
N ILE A 231 -11.91 13.01 -5.33
CA ILE A 231 -12.69 11.79 -5.33
C ILE A 231 -12.99 11.41 -6.79
N ILE A 232 -12.51 10.26 -7.23
CA ILE A 232 -12.72 9.72 -8.59
C ILE A 232 -14.06 8.98 -8.65
N THR A 233 -14.34 8.18 -7.61
CA THR A 233 -15.59 7.42 -7.52
C THR A 233 -16.13 7.53 -6.10
N GLU A 234 -17.39 7.95 -5.99
CA GLU A 234 -18.09 8.05 -4.70
C GLU A 234 -18.30 6.65 -4.07
N PRO A 235 -18.49 6.59 -2.74
CA PRO A 235 -18.75 5.34 -2.04
C PRO A 235 -19.90 4.54 -2.66
N ARG A 236 -19.62 3.28 -3.00
CA ARG A 236 -20.63 2.36 -3.54
C ARG A 236 -20.36 0.93 -3.09
N PRO A 237 -21.41 0.09 -3.01
CA PRO A 237 -21.26 -1.32 -2.67
C PRO A 237 -20.74 -2.15 -3.85
N LEU A 238 -20.02 -3.22 -3.52
CA LEU A 238 -19.61 -4.29 -4.42
C LEU A 238 -20.00 -5.61 -3.78
N SER A 239 -20.88 -6.37 -4.45
CA SER A 239 -21.20 -7.75 -4.05
C SER A 239 -20.12 -8.69 -4.55
N LEU A 240 -19.53 -9.46 -3.66
CA LEU A 240 -18.56 -10.49 -4.01
C LEU A 240 -19.32 -11.79 -4.33
N PRO A 241 -18.83 -12.61 -5.31
CA PRO A 241 -19.53 -13.84 -5.70
C PRO A 241 -19.81 -14.81 -4.53
N ASN A 242 -18.82 -14.96 -3.63
CA ASN A 242 -18.88 -15.90 -2.51
C ASN A 242 -18.47 -15.23 -1.18
N GLY A 243 -18.68 -13.94 -1.03
CA GLY A 243 -18.25 -13.19 0.14
C GLY A 243 -19.26 -12.13 0.58
N PRO A 244 -18.99 -11.45 1.69
CA PRO A 244 -19.78 -10.32 2.13
C PRO A 244 -19.64 -9.16 1.13
N SER A 245 -20.66 -8.30 1.08
CA SER A 245 -20.55 -7.05 0.34
C SER A 245 -19.45 -6.18 0.96
N VAL A 246 -18.68 -5.53 0.11
CA VAL A 246 -17.68 -4.52 0.48
C VAL A 246 -18.14 -3.17 -0.07
N ASN A 247 -17.82 -2.09 0.62
CA ASN A 247 -17.99 -0.75 0.06
C ASN A 247 -16.63 -0.23 -0.37
N PHE A 248 -16.59 0.50 -1.48
CA PHE A 248 -15.34 1.07 -1.97
C PHE A 248 -15.55 2.45 -2.59
N ALA A 249 -14.49 3.21 -2.66
CA ALA A 249 -14.40 4.48 -3.37
C ALA A 249 -13.01 4.63 -3.98
N TYR A 250 -12.88 5.35 -5.10
CA TYR A 250 -11.58 5.69 -5.66
C TYR A 250 -11.24 7.15 -5.44
N VAL A 251 -9.98 7.40 -5.11
CA VAL A 251 -9.43 8.74 -4.94
C VAL A 251 -8.15 8.90 -5.75
N ALA A 252 -7.86 10.14 -6.16
CA ALA A 252 -6.59 10.46 -6.79
C ALA A 252 -5.49 10.56 -5.73
N GLY A 253 -4.50 9.73 -5.85
CA GLY A 253 -3.28 9.76 -5.06
C GLY A 253 -2.21 10.71 -5.65
N PRO A 254 -1.03 10.75 -5.03
CA PRO A 254 0.07 11.59 -5.49
C PRO A 254 0.70 11.00 -6.77
N ALA A 255 1.27 11.86 -7.60
CA ALA A 255 2.02 11.48 -8.82
C ALA A 255 1.27 10.55 -9.80
N GLY A 256 -0.08 10.59 -9.82
CA GLY A 256 -0.88 9.74 -10.70
C GLY A 256 -1.21 8.35 -10.14
N VAL A 257 -0.94 8.08 -8.86
CA VAL A 257 -1.38 6.84 -8.20
C VAL A 257 -2.90 6.86 -8.05
N LYS A 258 -3.60 5.86 -8.58
CA LYS A 258 -5.00 5.60 -8.27
C LYS A 258 -5.08 4.83 -6.95
N ILE A 259 -5.96 5.25 -6.05
CA ILE A 259 -6.10 4.65 -4.72
C ILE A 259 -7.54 4.22 -4.48
N GLU A 260 -7.73 2.99 -3.99
CA GLU A 260 -9.01 2.51 -3.49
C GLU A 260 -9.07 2.65 -1.96
N ILE A 261 -10.19 3.13 -1.45
CA ILE A 261 -10.53 3.03 -0.04
C ILE A 261 -11.63 1.99 0.09
N ALA A 262 -11.33 0.89 0.79
CA ALA A 262 -12.23 -0.23 0.98
C ALA A 262 -12.76 -0.28 2.41
N GLU A 263 -14.08 -0.38 2.57
CA GLU A 263 -14.73 -0.75 3.82
C GLU A 263 -15.17 -2.21 3.72
N ARG A 264 -14.72 -3.04 4.67
CA ARG A 264 -15.00 -4.48 4.68
C ARG A 264 -15.70 -4.85 5.99
N PRO A 265 -17.02 -4.66 6.07
CA PRO A 265 -17.78 -4.93 7.29
C PRO A 265 -17.66 -6.41 7.70
N GLY A 266 -17.34 -6.66 8.98
CA GLY A 266 -17.25 -8.00 9.54
C GLY A 266 -16.02 -8.82 9.17
N LEU A 267 -15.17 -8.37 8.25
CA LEU A 267 -13.92 -9.05 7.93
C LEU A 267 -12.78 -8.58 8.84
N LYS A 268 -12.07 -9.56 9.42
CA LYS A 268 -10.84 -9.32 10.18
C LYS A 268 -9.65 -9.16 9.22
N PRO A 269 -8.51 -8.63 9.71
CA PRO A 269 -7.25 -8.70 8.98
C PRO A 269 -6.92 -10.14 8.61
N GLY A 270 -6.58 -10.40 7.35
CA GLY A 270 -6.22 -11.74 6.87
C GLY A 270 -7.39 -12.70 6.55
N ASP A 271 -8.65 -12.22 6.68
CA ASP A 271 -9.83 -12.99 6.24
C ASP A 271 -10.01 -12.90 4.74
#